data_f90798bee8d1a480bc28bdbb040e4862
#
_entry.id   f90798bee8d1a480bc28bdbb040e4862
#
_cell.length_a   1.000
_cell.length_b   1.000
_cell.length_c   1.000
_cell.angle_alpha   90.00
_cell.angle_beta   90.00
_cell.angle_gamma   90.00
#
_symmetry.space_group_name_H-M   'P 1'
#
loop_
_entity.id
_entity.type
_entity.pdbx_description
1 polymer ?
#
loop_
_entity_poly.entity_id
_entity_poly.type
_entity_poly.pdbx_seq_one_letter_code
_entity_poly.pdbx_strand_id
1 'polypeptide(L)'
;MHLGIKILKEAYERESLEENGFARIMHSYLTLCERMTRKYEKPEFNILETTIDNKTYKINEKVILKKPFCELRHFEKVGFKSVLPKLLIVAPMAGHHATLLRSTVQELLPYTDVYITDWTEANYVPLEAGSFDMDDYIDYVMEFINFLGPNVHTMAVCQPTVPLLAAISLMSKDNSPNVPSSMILMGGPIDARKNPTAVNEFALSKSLEWFCKMVTMQVPPNYPGHGRKVYPGFLQLAGFVSLNLFRHIDSHLELWQNLLNCDYQKADHTIKFYDEYLAAMDMPAEFYLQTIDEVFQQFSLARGKLVSEQRPIDLKNITKCALLGIEGELDDIAAVGQTKAALKLCSNIPESMKKYHLQKGAGHYGVFSGSKFKQFIVPVIKSFIYDFDQANFKQPKAKMV
;
A
#
# COMPACT_ATOMS: atom_id res chain seq x y z
N MET A 1 2.32 17.51 -27.46
CA MET A 1 3.71 17.64 -26.92
C MET A 1 4.32 16.25 -26.66
N HIS A 2 3.76 15.40 -25.82
CA HIS A 2 4.30 14.07 -25.49
C HIS A 2 4.61 13.19 -26.74
N LEU A 3 3.68 13.06 -27.68
CA LEU A 3 3.86 12.26 -28.90
C LEU A 3 5.08 12.74 -29.74
N GLY A 4 5.26 14.06 -29.87
CA GLY A 4 6.41 14.59 -30.62
C GLY A 4 7.74 14.27 -29.94
N ILE A 5 7.80 14.34 -28.59
CA ILE A 5 8.99 13.99 -27.81
C ILE A 5 9.30 12.49 -27.98
N LYS A 6 8.29 11.64 -27.96
CA LYS A 6 8.43 10.20 -28.13
C LYS A 6 9.01 9.84 -29.52
N ILE A 7 8.49 10.43 -30.58
CA ILE A 7 9.00 10.21 -31.96
C ILE A 7 10.45 10.64 -32.08
N LEU A 8 10.82 11.81 -31.52
CA LEU A 8 12.20 12.29 -31.54
C LEU A 8 13.13 11.37 -30.74
N LYS A 9 12.71 10.90 -29.58
CA LYS A 9 13.47 9.94 -28.78
C LYS A 9 13.75 8.66 -29.56
N GLU A 10 12.73 8.05 -30.18
CA GLU A 10 12.87 6.85 -31.00
C GLU A 10 13.80 7.02 -32.21
N ALA A 11 13.88 8.25 -32.76
CA ALA A 11 14.84 8.53 -33.83
C ALA A 11 16.30 8.42 -33.36
N TYR A 12 16.58 8.91 -32.14
CA TYR A 12 17.95 8.79 -31.56
C TYR A 12 18.22 7.40 -30.99
N GLU A 13 17.23 6.59 -30.61
CA GLU A 13 17.43 5.20 -30.20
C GLU A 13 17.94 4.29 -31.32
N ARG A 14 17.72 4.66 -32.59
CA ARG A 14 18.19 3.90 -33.76
C ARG A 14 19.69 4.10 -34.05
N GLU A 15 20.30 5.11 -33.44
CA GLU A 15 21.74 5.36 -33.52
C GLU A 15 22.48 4.56 -32.43
N SER A 16 23.72 4.21 -32.65
CA SER A 16 24.58 3.63 -31.61
C SER A 16 24.84 4.68 -30.53
N LEU A 17 24.11 4.60 -29.40
CA LEU A 17 24.24 5.56 -28.30
C LEU A 17 25.60 5.48 -27.60
N GLU A 18 26.31 4.35 -27.72
CA GLU A 18 27.65 4.18 -27.17
C GLU A 18 28.71 4.95 -27.98
N GLU A 19 28.54 5.00 -29.28
CA GLU A 19 29.51 5.59 -30.23
C GLU A 19 29.24 7.06 -30.53
N ASN A 20 27.96 7.50 -30.47
CA ASN A 20 27.56 8.87 -30.77
C ASN A 20 27.19 9.66 -29.51
N GLY A 21 28.15 10.45 -28.99
CA GLY A 21 27.95 11.24 -27.78
C GLY A 21 26.83 12.29 -27.89
N PHE A 22 26.58 12.87 -29.05
CA PHE A 22 25.49 13.83 -29.26
C PHE A 22 24.12 13.10 -29.22
N ALA A 23 24.00 11.97 -29.92
CA ALA A 23 22.79 11.18 -29.91
C ALA A 23 22.45 10.73 -28.48
N ARG A 24 23.44 10.33 -27.71
CA ARG A 24 23.29 9.94 -26.30
C ARG A 24 22.78 11.09 -25.41
N ILE A 25 23.34 12.29 -25.56
CA ILE A 25 22.86 13.47 -24.82
C ILE A 25 21.40 13.76 -25.16
N MET A 26 21.07 13.78 -26.46
CA MET A 26 19.73 14.07 -26.93
C MET A 26 18.72 13.00 -26.49
N HIS A 27 19.08 11.72 -26.62
CA HIS A 27 18.24 10.60 -26.15
C HIS A 27 17.98 10.68 -24.64
N SER A 28 19.02 10.94 -23.83
CA SER A 28 18.89 11.07 -22.38
C SER A 28 17.97 12.24 -22.01
N TYR A 29 18.15 13.40 -22.63
CA TYR A 29 17.28 14.57 -22.42
C TYR A 29 15.82 14.29 -22.83
N LEU A 30 15.62 13.75 -24.02
CA LEU A 30 14.28 13.41 -24.51
C LEU A 30 13.59 12.34 -23.65
N THR A 31 14.36 11.41 -23.09
CA THR A 31 13.84 10.42 -22.13
C THR A 31 13.28 11.11 -20.89
N LEU A 32 13.99 12.07 -20.30
CA LEU A 32 13.45 12.82 -19.17
C LEU A 32 12.21 13.64 -19.55
N CYS A 33 12.26 14.37 -20.67
CA CYS A 33 11.12 15.15 -21.15
C CYS A 33 9.88 14.28 -21.42
N GLU A 34 10.07 13.12 -22.02
CA GLU A 34 9.00 12.16 -22.30
C GLU A 34 8.38 11.68 -20.98
N ARG A 35 9.20 11.31 -19.99
CA ARG A 35 8.74 10.87 -18.67
C ARG A 35 8.02 11.95 -17.88
N MET A 36 8.44 13.21 -17.99
CA MET A 36 7.75 14.34 -17.35
C MET A 36 6.42 14.72 -17.99
N THR A 37 6.16 14.29 -19.23
CA THR A 37 4.96 14.66 -20.00
C THR A 37 4.03 13.51 -20.29
N ARG A 38 4.39 12.26 -19.98
CA ARG A 38 3.51 11.09 -20.17
C ARG A 38 2.41 11.04 -19.12
N LYS A 39 1.30 10.43 -19.47
CA LYS A 39 0.32 9.95 -18.51
C LYS A 39 0.80 8.57 -18.01
N TYR A 40 0.94 8.43 -16.71
CA TYR A 40 1.24 7.15 -16.09
C TYR A 40 -0.10 6.43 -15.84
N GLU A 41 -0.24 5.27 -16.45
CA GLU A 41 -1.39 4.39 -16.26
C GLU A 41 -1.11 3.42 -15.10
N LYS A 42 -2.16 2.74 -14.62
CA LYS A 42 -2.02 1.71 -13.59
C LYS A 42 -1.02 0.64 -14.04
N PRO A 43 0.08 0.41 -13.30
CA PRO A 43 1.00 -0.65 -13.62
C PRO A 43 0.38 -2.03 -13.38
N GLU A 44 0.92 -3.05 -14.04
CA GLU A 44 0.56 -4.44 -13.78
C GLU A 44 1.47 -5.03 -12.69
N PHE A 45 1.00 -6.02 -11.92
CA PHE A 45 1.84 -6.72 -10.96
C PHE A 45 2.98 -7.49 -11.64
N ASN A 46 2.73 -8.13 -12.77
CA ASN A 46 3.75 -8.84 -13.55
C ASN A 46 4.62 -9.81 -12.72
N ILE A 47 4.01 -10.47 -11.73
CA ILE A 47 4.66 -11.49 -10.91
C ILE A 47 4.47 -12.83 -11.59
N LEU A 48 5.47 -13.27 -12.36
CA LEU A 48 5.35 -14.45 -13.21
C LEU A 48 5.70 -15.76 -12.48
N GLU A 49 6.57 -15.69 -11.47
CA GLU A 49 7.06 -16.87 -10.77
C GLU A 49 7.50 -16.58 -9.33
N THR A 50 7.62 -17.62 -8.53
CA THR A 50 8.21 -17.60 -7.19
C THR A 50 9.00 -18.87 -6.94
N THR A 51 10.03 -18.81 -6.09
CA THR A 51 10.87 -19.97 -5.75
C THR A 51 10.64 -20.40 -4.30
N ILE A 52 10.30 -21.67 -4.10
CA ILE A 52 10.11 -22.30 -2.79
C ILE A 52 10.99 -23.55 -2.74
N ASP A 53 11.85 -23.68 -1.74
CA ASP A 53 12.75 -24.83 -1.55
C ASP A 53 13.51 -25.22 -2.85
N ASN A 54 14.14 -24.22 -3.50
CA ASN A 54 14.88 -24.34 -4.76
C ASN A 54 14.05 -24.80 -5.97
N LYS A 55 12.72 -24.79 -5.88
CA LYS A 55 11.83 -25.11 -6.99
C LYS A 55 11.02 -23.87 -7.39
N THR A 56 11.03 -23.56 -8.68
CA THR A 56 10.29 -22.42 -9.24
C THR A 56 8.87 -22.82 -9.62
N TYR A 57 7.91 -22.03 -9.21
CA TYR A 57 6.48 -22.17 -9.51
C TYR A 57 5.99 -20.96 -10.28
N LYS A 58 5.26 -21.18 -11.35
CA LYS A 58 4.56 -20.11 -12.07
C LYS A 58 3.47 -19.53 -11.19
N ILE A 59 3.29 -18.22 -11.30
CA ILE A 59 2.20 -17.50 -10.64
C ILE A 59 1.10 -17.21 -11.65
N ASN A 60 -0.13 -17.48 -11.24
CA ASN A 60 -1.34 -17.12 -11.95
C ASN A 60 -2.09 -16.08 -11.12
N GLU A 61 -2.08 -14.83 -11.57
CA GLU A 61 -2.83 -13.74 -10.96
C GLU A 61 -4.30 -13.83 -11.36
N LYS A 62 -5.19 -13.87 -10.37
CA LYS A 62 -6.64 -14.00 -10.56
C LYS A 62 -7.41 -12.96 -9.76
N VAL A 63 -8.41 -12.35 -10.34
CA VAL A 63 -9.45 -11.65 -9.58
C VAL A 63 -10.44 -12.68 -9.08
N ILE A 64 -10.55 -12.84 -7.76
CA ILE A 64 -11.40 -13.85 -7.11
C ILE A 64 -12.67 -13.29 -6.51
N LEU A 65 -12.71 -11.99 -6.27
CA LEU A 65 -13.90 -11.25 -5.86
C LEU A 65 -13.83 -9.84 -6.46
N LYS A 66 -14.93 -9.37 -7.03
CA LYS A 66 -15.01 -8.04 -7.64
C LYS A 66 -16.12 -7.24 -7.01
N LYS A 67 -15.78 -6.04 -6.57
CA LYS A 67 -16.71 -5.02 -6.07
C LYS A 67 -16.51 -3.73 -6.87
N PRO A 68 -17.43 -2.77 -6.84
CA PRO A 68 -17.30 -1.54 -7.64
C PRO A 68 -15.98 -0.78 -7.39
N PHE A 69 -15.56 -0.67 -6.12
CA PHE A 69 -14.38 0.10 -5.74
C PHE A 69 -13.13 -0.74 -5.49
N CYS A 70 -13.21 -2.08 -5.51
CA CYS A 70 -12.07 -2.93 -5.22
C CYS A 70 -12.20 -4.31 -5.86
N GLU A 71 -11.09 -4.84 -6.34
CA GLU A 71 -10.93 -6.24 -6.70
C GLU A 71 -10.06 -6.94 -5.65
N LEU A 72 -10.44 -8.15 -5.23
CA LEU A 72 -9.58 -9.02 -4.44
C LEU A 72 -8.79 -9.91 -5.40
N ARG A 73 -7.48 -9.74 -5.43
CA ARG A 73 -6.57 -10.51 -6.28
C ARG A 73 -5.88 -11.60 -5.50
N HIS A 74 -5.69 -12.75 -6.13
CA HIS A 74 -4.98 -13.91 -5.62
C HIS A 74 -3.81 -14.25 -6.55
N PHE A 75 -2.64 -14.54 -5.96
CA PHE A 75 -1.45 -14.97 -6.67
C PHE A 75 -1.25 -16.48 -6.49
N GLU A 76 -1.97 -17.25 -7.29
CA GLU A 76 -1.98 -18.72 -7.22
C GLU A 76 -0.66 -19.31 -7.72
N LYS A 77 -0.06 -20.20 -6.94
CA LYS A 77 1.13 -20.95 -7.30
C LYS A 77 0.73 -22.21 -8.07
N VAL A 78 0.95 -22.22 -9.39
CA VAL A 78 0.53 -23.30 -10.26
C VAL A 78 1.26 -24.62 -9.92
N GLY A 79 0.50 -25.65 -9.57
CA GLY A 79 1.05 -26.98 -9.25
C GLY A 79 1.69 -27.11 -7.87
N PHE A 80 1.62 -26.08 -7.01
CA PHE A 80 2.04 -26.18 -5.62
C PHE A 80 0.95 -26.86 -4.81
N LYS A 81 1.31 -27.92 -4.04
CA LYS A 81 0.33 -28.79 -3.35
C LYS A 81 0.28 -28.59 -1.84
N SER A 82 1.31 -27.96 -1.26
CA SER A 82 1.33 -27.74 0.19
C SER A 82 0.46 -26.54 0.56
N VAL A 83 -0.13 -26.59 1.75
CA VAL A 83 -0.93 -25.47 2.27
C VAL A 83 0.00 -24.46 2.93
N LEU A 84 -0.09 -23.23 2.50
CA LEU A 84 0.59 -22.09 3.12
C LEU A 84 -0.43 -21.23 3.88
N PRO A 85 0.00 -20.49 4.91
CA PRO A 85 -0.86 -19.53 5.60
C PRO A 85 -1.45 -18.51 4.62
N LYS A 86 -2.75 -18.26 4.67
CA LYS A 86 -3.42 -17.24 3.88
C LYS A 86 -3.04 -15.85 4.40
N LEU A 87 -2.59 -14.96 3.52
CA LEU A 87 -2.26 -13.59 3.86
C LEU A 87 -3.07 -12.62 3.00
N LEU A 88 -3.96 -11.86 3.64
CA LEU A 88 -4.65 -10.74 3.01
C LEU A 88 -3.83 -9.46 3.22
N ILE A 89 -3.31 -8.90 2.14
CA ILE A 89 -2.66 -7.58 2.12
C ILE A 89 -3.72 -6.54 1.79
N VAL A 90 -3.97 -5.63 2.72
CA VAL A 90 -4.85 -4.47 2.50
C VAL A 90 -3.98 -3.32 2.03
N ALA A 91 -4.02 -3.06 0.74
CA ALA A 91 -3.24 -2.00 0.10
C ALA A 91 -3.81 -0.61 0.40
N PRO A 92 -3.00 0.44 0.48
CA PRO A 92 -3.50 1.80 0.59
C PRO A 92 -4.26 2.22 -0.67
N MET A 93 -5.28 3.06 -0.49
CA MET A 93 -5.94 3.78 -1.57
C MET A 93 -5.29 5.16 -1.78
N ALA A 94 -4.58 5.66 -0.78
CA ALA A 94 -3.93 6.97 -0.84
C ALA A 94 -2.75 6.97 -1.80
N GLY A 95 -2.87 7.76 -2.84
CA GLY A 95 -1.81 8.15 -3.77
C GLY A 95 -1.49 7.13 -4.85
N HIS A 96 -1.47 5.85 -4.59
CA HIS A 96 -0.90 4.87 -5.50
C HIS A 96 -1.80 3.65 -5.70
N HIS A 97 -1.61 2.96 -6.83
CA HIS A 97 -2.22 1.65 -7.05
C HIS A 97 -1.60 0.56 -6.16
N ALA A 98 -2.33 -0.53 -5.96
CA ALA A 98 -1.86 -1.67 -5.16
C ALA A 98 -0.55 -2.28 -5.66
N THR A 99 -0.18 -2.04 -6.92
CA THR A 99 1.09 -2.45 -7.54
C THR A 99 2.32 -1.83 -6.87
N LEU A 100 2.17 -0.73 -6.12
CA LEU A 100 3.24 -0.21 -5.25
C LEU A 100 3.74 -1.28 -4.28
N LEU A 101 2.87 -2.22 -3.88
CA LEU A 101 3.21 -3.34 -3.01
C LEU A 101 3.66 -4.60 -3.78
N ARG A 102 4.01 -4.49 -5.08
CA ARG A 102 4.52 -5.61 -5.89
C ARG A 102 5.68 -6.32 -5.21
N SER A 103 6.68 -5.56 -4.75
CA SER A 103 7.84 -6.12 -4.03
C SER A 103 7.42 -6.84 -2.75
N THR A 104 6.45 -6.29 -2.02
CA THR A 104 5.89 -6.90 -0.81
C THR A 104 5.26 -8.25 -1.13
N VAL A 105 4.43 -8.31 -2.17
CA VAL A 105 3.82 -9.56 -2.64
C VAL A 105 4.88 -10.58 -3.03
N GLN A 106 5.84 -10.18 -3.88
CA GLN A 106 6.92 -11.06 -4.36
C GLN A 106 7.71 -11.70 -3.23
N GLU A 107 8.12 -10.90 -2.24
CA GLU A 107 8.95 -11.39 -1.12
C GLU A 107 8.17 -12.26 -0.12
N LEU A 108 6.83 -12.14 -0.06
CA LEU A 108 5.99 -12.94 0.83
C LEU A 108 5.42 -14.20 0.16
N LEU A 109 5.35 -14.25 -1.16
CA LEU A 109 4.85 -15.40 -1.92
C LEU A 109 5.51 -16.74 -1.57
N PRO A 110 6.84 -16.83 -1.30
CA PRO A 110 7.44 -18.10 -0.92
C PRO A 110 6.91 -18.69 0.40
N TYR A 111 6.31 -17.86 1.24
CA TYR A 111 5.95 -18.22 2.63
C TYR A 111 4.46 -18.24 2.89
N THR A 112 3.66 -17.57 2.06
CA THR A 112 2.22 -17.37 2.29
C THR A 112 1.43 -17.53 1.00
N ASP A 113 0.15 -17.84 1.13
CA ASP A 113 -0.82 -17.78 0.04
C ASP A 113 -1.39 -16.35 0.00
N VAL A 114 -0.93 -15.55 -0.97
CA VAL A 114 -1.09 -14.08 -0.96
C VAL A 114 -2.34 -13.65 -1.70
N TYR A 115 -3.14 -12.85 -1.01
CA TYR A 115 -4.28 -12.09 -1.51
C TYR A 115 -4.03 -10.59 -1.30
N ILE A 116 -4.49 -9.74 -2.20
CA ILE A 116 -4.34 -8.29 -2.08
C ILE A 116 -5.59 -7.55 -2.53
N THR A 117 -5.95 -6.48 -1.81
CA THR A 117 -6.97 -5.54 -2.26
C THR A 117 -6.40 -4.65 -3.37
N ASP A 118 -7.06 -4.62 -4.50
CA ASP A 118 -6.67 -3.77 -5.64
C ASP A 118 -7.79 -2.76 -5.89
N TRP A 119 -7.59 -1.56 -5.36
CA TRP A 119 -8.60 -0.50 -5.39
C TRP A 119 -8.78 0.04 -6.80
N THR A 120 -10.03 0.23 -7.18
CA THR A 120 -10.41 0.84 -8.46
C THR A 120 -10.30 2.35 -8.35
N GLU A 121 -9.62 2.97 -9.30
CA GLU A 121 -9.55 4.42 -9.40
C GLU A 121 -10.95 5.03 -9.53
N ALA A 122 -11.29 5.99 -8.67
CA ALA A 122 -12.67 6.47 -8.50
C ALA A 122 -13.28 7.07 -9.77
N ASN A 123 -12.48 7.62 -10.68
CA ASN A 123 -12.96 8.16 -11.96
C ASN A 123 -13.48 7.06 -12.91
N TYR A 124 -13.17 5.79 -12.68
CA TYR A 124 -13.70 4.66 -13.45
C TYR A 124 -14.91 3.99 -12.79
N VAL A 125 -15.30 4.40 -11.59
CA VAL A 125 -16.46 3.83 -10.89
C VAL A 125 -17.70 4.65 -11.20
N PRO A 126 -18.71 4.08 -11.92
CA PRO A 126 -19.95 4.79 -12.26
C PRO A 126 -20.66 5.37 -11.03
N LEU A 127 -21.38 6.48 -11.21
CA LEU A 127 -22.06 7.17 -10.11
C LEU A 127 -23.15 6.31 -9.46
N GLU A 128 -23.76 5.42 -10.25
CA GLU A 128 -24.81 4.48 -9.83
C GLU A 128 -24.30 3.43 -8.81
N ALA A 129 -22.98 3.23 -8.72
CA ALA A 129 -22.37 2.37 -7.71
C ALA A 129 -22.42 2.95 -6.28
N GLY A 130 -22.96 4.16 -6.13
CA GLY A 130 -23.05 4.86 -4.86
C GLY A 130 -21.79 5.64 -4.49
N SER A 131 -21.76 6.20 -3.28
CA SER A 131 -20.58 6.80 -2.64
C SER A 131 -19.61 5.73 -2.14
N PHE A 132 -18.44 6.15 -1.69
CA PHE A 132 -17.50 5.28 -0.99
C PHE A 132 -16.75 6.09 0.07
N ASP A 133 -16.93 5.72 1.31
CA ASP A 133 -16.33 6.37 2.46
C ASP A 133 -15.53 5.37 3.35
N MET A 134 -15.22 5.75 4.58
CA MET A 134 -14.47 4.89 5.50
C MET A 134 -15.31 3.71 6.01
N ASP A 135 -16.62 3.89 6.15
CA ASP A 135 -17.52 2.82 6.55
C ASP A 135 -17.57 1.73 5.47
N ASP A 136 -17.72 2.12 4.21
CA ASP A 136 -17.65 1.22 3.06
C ASP A 136 -16.29 0.50 2.99
N TYR A 137 -15.19 1.22 3.28
CA TYR A 137 -13.86 0.60 3.31
C TYR A 137 -13.76 -0.47 4.39
N ILE A 138 -14.25 -0.20 5.59
CA ILE A 138 -14.28 -1.14 6.72
C ILE A 138 -15.10 -2.37 6.34
N ASP A 139 -16.27 -2.17 5.74
CA ASP A 139 -17.15 -3.25 5.31
C ASP A 139 -16.53 -4.12 4.20
N TYR A 140 -15.86 -3.50 3.22
CA TYR A 140 -15.12 -4.25 2.20
C TYR A 140 -14.04 -5.12 2.81
N VAL A 141 -13.29 -4.60 3.78
CA VAL A 141 -12.24 -5.38 4.48
C VAL A 141 -12.86 -6.54 5.25
N MET A 142 -13.97 -6.33 5.98
CA MET A 142 -14.67 -7.40 6.69
C MET A 142 -15.19 -8.47 5.71
N GLU A 143 -15.72 -8.05 4.58
CA GLU A 143 -16.23 -8.96 3.55
C GLU A 143 -15.11 -9.80 2.92
N PHE A 144 -13.96 -9.22 2.62
CA PHE A 144 -12.79 -9.94 2.10
C PHE A 144 -12.25 -10.95 3.14
N ILE A 145 -12.17 -10.55 4.41
CA ILE A 145 -11.78 -11.48 5.48
C ILE A 145 -12.78 -12.65 5.57
N ASN A 146 -14.08 -12.36 5.55
CA ASN A 146 -15.13 -13.39 5.60
C ASN A 146 -15.10 -14.32 4.38
N PHE A 147 -14.83 -13.77 3.19
CA PHE A 147 -14.70 -14.54 1.95
C PHE A 147 -13.51 -15.53 1.99
N LEU A 148 -12.39 -15.11 2.56
CA LEU A 148 -11.21 -15.96 2.72
C LEU A 148 -11.39 -17.00 3.82
N GLY A 149 -12.32 -16.73 4.76
CA GLY A 149 -12.70 -17.65 5.83
C GLY A 149 -11.69 -17.72 6.98
N PRO A 150 -11.81 -18.73 7.83
CA PRO A 150 -11.02 -18.82 9.05
C PRO A 150 -9.51 -18.99 8.77
N ASN A 151 -8.71 -18.65 9.77
CA ASN A 151 -7.24 -18.75 9.75
C ASN A 151 -6.57 -17.88 8.70
N VAL A 152 -7.15 -16.73 8.36
CA VAL A 152 -6.49 -15.72 7.55
C VAL A 152 -5.61 -14.85 8.42
N HIS A 153 -4.44 -14.48 7.90
CA HIS A 153 -3.58 -13.42 8.43
C HIS A 153 -3.83 -12.15 7.63
N THR A 154 -3.80 -11.00 8.27
CA THR A 154 -4.01 -9.71 7.60
C THR A 154 -2.79 -8.82 7.72
N MET A 155 -2.52 -8.03 6.69
CA MET A 155 -1.46 -7.03 6.70
C MET A 155 -1.99 -5.75 6.07
N ALA A 156 -1.84 -4.63 6.77
CA ALA A 156 -2.17 -3.30 6.25
C ALA A 156 -0.93 -2.42 6.21
N VAL A 157 -0.74 -1.71 5.10
CA VAL A 157 0.38 -0.82 4.88
C VAL A 157 -0.12 0.62 4.80
N CYS A 158 0.35 1.50 5.69
CA CYS A 158 0.01 2.92 5.72
C CYS A 158 -1.48 3.18 6.09
N GLN A 159 -2.24 3.90 5.25
CA GLN A 159 -3.62 4.33 5.46
C GLN A 159 -4.57 3.21 5.94
N PRO A 160 -4.63 2.00 5.35
CA PRO A 160 -5.59 0.96 5.73
C PRO A 160 -5.38 0.36 7.13
N THR A 161 -4.33 0.74 7.85
CA THR A 161 -4.13 0.27 9.23
C THR A 161 -5.27 0.68 10.16
N VAL A 162 -5.86 1.87 9.96
CA VAL A 162 -7.00 2.36 10.74
C VAL A 162 -8.27 1.58 10.42
N PRO A 163 -8.75 1.49 9.15
CA PRO A 163 -9.95 0.72 8.83
C PRO A 163 -9.79 -0.79 9.07
N LEU A 164 -8.59 -1.37 8.92
CA LEU A 164 -8.35 -2.77 9.28
C LEU A 164 -8.54 -3.01 10.78
N LEU A 165 -8.01 -2.13 11.65
CA LEU A 165 -8.24 -2.24 13.10
C LEU A 165 -9.71 -2.10 13.46
N ALA A 166 -10.43 -1.19 12.80
CA ALA A 166 -11.86 -1.01 12.98
C ALA A 166 -12.64 -2.27 12.57
N ALA A 167 -12.35 -2.82 11.39
CA ALA A 167 -12.95 -4.07 10.89
C ALA A 167 -12.75 -5.24 11.87
N ILE A 168 -11.51 -5.48 12.31
CA ILE A 168 -11.22 -6.57 13.27
C ILE A 168 -11.89 -6.34 14.63
N SER A 169 -12.00 -5.08 15.08
CA SER A 169 -12.71 -4.74 16.32
C SER A 169 -14.20 -5.09 16.22
N LEU A 170 -14.87 -4.75 15.12
CA LEU A 170 -16.26 -5.08 14.86
C LEU A 170 -16.46 -6.59 14.75
N MET A 171 -15.65 -7.28 13.96
CA MET A 171 -15.72 -8.75 13.83
C MET A 171 -15.50 -9.44 15.18
N SER A 172 -14.60 -8.92 16.02
CA SER A 172 -14.35 -9.46 17.36
C SER A 172 -15.51 -9.23 18.29
N LYS A 173 -16.14 -8.05 18.26
CA LYS A 173 -17.36 -7.72 19.01
C LYS A 173 -18.50 -8.65 18.66
N ASP A 174 -18.66 -8.96 17.38
CA ASP A 174 -19.72 -9.83 16.85
C ASP A 174 -19.39 -11.32 17.02
N ASN A 175 -18.25 -11.66 17.63
CA ASN A 175 -17.75 -13.03 17.78
C ASN A 175 -17.68 -13.80 16.46
N SER A 176 -17.30 -13.11 15.37
CA SER A 176 -17.16 -13.72 14.05
C SER A 176 -16.18 -14.92 14.11
N PRO A 177 -16.50 -16.07 13.51
CA PRO A 177 -15.58 -17.20 13.40
C PRO A 177 -14.39 -16.90 12.48
N ASN A 178 -14.48 -15.83 11.69
CA ASN A 178 -13.48 -15.43 10.71
C ASN A 178 -12.58 -14.29 11.19
N VAL A 179 -12.59 -13.95 12.51
CA VAL A 179 -11.58 -13.02 13.05
C VAL A 179 -10.19 -13.52 12.67
N PRO A 180 -9.32 -12.66 12.06
CA PRO A 180 -8.00 -13.07 11.62
C PRO A 180 -7.14 -13.67 12.74
N SER A 181 -6.30 -14.64 12.41
CA SER A 181 -5.33 -15.21 13.36
C SER A 181 -4.31 -14.17 13.81
N SER A 182 -3.92 -13.30 12.90
CA SER A 182 -3.03 -12.17 13.20
C SER A 182 -3.28 -10.98 12.27
N MET A 183 -2.87 -9.81 12.75
CA MET A 183 -2.80 -8.57 11.99
C MET A 183 -1.40 -7.97 12.06
N ILE A 184 -0.91 -7.47 10.92
CA ILE A 184 0.37 -6.80 10.76
C ILE A 184 0.08 -5.38 10.31
N LEU A 185 0.49 -4.40 11.09
CA LEU A 185 0.26 -2.97 10.84
C LEU A 185 1.60 -2.32 10.54
N MET A 186 1.73 -1.71 9.36
CA MET A 186 3.01 -1.20 8.87
C MET A 186 2.90 0.28 8.50
N GLY A 187 3.68 1.14 9.17
CA GLY A 187 3.80 2.57 8.83
C GLY A 187 2.45 3.30 8.76
N GLY A 188 1.54 3.03 9.71
CA GLY A 188 0.18 3.56 9.69
C GLY A 188 -0.12 4.59 10.77
N PRO A 189 -1.00 5.57 10.50
CA PRO A 189 -1.30 6.68 11.40
C PRO A 189 -2.35 6.31 12.46
N ILE A 190 -2.07 5.29 13.29
CA ILE A 190 -3.01 4.84 14.34
C ILE A 190 -3.22 5.91 15.40
N ASP A 191 -2.15 6.59 15.82
CA ASP A 191 -2.22 7.78 16.64
C ASP A 191 -1.31 8.88 16.08
N ALA A 192 -1.83 9.66 15.13
CA ALA A 192 -1.10 10.72 14.45
C ALA A 192 -0.64 11.88 15.35
N ARG A 193 -1.02 11.88 16.64
CA ARG A 193 -0.50 12.82 17.65
C ARG A 193 0.92 12.45 18.11
N LYS A 194 1.39 11.23 17.80
CA LYS A 194 2.73 10.75 18.18
C LYS A 194 3.73 11.21 17.13
N ASN A 195 4.70 12.03 17.56
CA ASN A 195 5.74 12.56 16.66
C ASN A 195 5.12 13.09 15.35
N PRO A 196 4.27 14.13 15.38
CA PRO A 196 3.55 14.59 14.20
C PRO A 196 4.53 14.96 13.09
N THR A 197 4.20 14.54 11.87
CA THR A 197 4.95 14.82 10.64
C THR A 197 4.38 16.07 9.95
N ALA A 198 5.08 16.57 8.92
CA ALA A 198 4.57 17.67 8.11
C ALA A 198 3.17 17.38 7.51
N VAL A 199 2.88 16.11 7.19
CA VAL A 199 1.54 15.68 6.74
C VAL A 199 0.50 15.89 7.84
N ASN A 200 0.82 15.50 9.07
CA ASN A 200 -0.09 15.66 10.21
C ASN A 200 -0.32 17.14 10.54
N GLU A 201 0.74 17.95 10.55
CA GLU A 201 0.66 19.39 10.78
C GLU A 201 -0.15 20.09 9.69
N PHE A 202 0.05 19.73 8.43
CA PHE A 202 -0.75 20.27 7.33
C PHE A 202 -2.25 19.92 7.49
N ALA A 203 -2.57 18.67 7.82
CA ALA A 203 -3.96 18.25 8.05
C ALA A 203 -4.63 19.04 9.18
N LEU A 204 -3.89 19.41 10.22
CA LEU A 204 -4.38 20.23 11.33
C LEU A 204 -4.45 21.73 11.00
N SER A 205 -3.70 22.20 10.02
CA SER A 205 -3.58 23.64 9.69
C SER A 205 -4.76 24.21 8.93
N LYS A 206 -5.64 23.36 8.38
CA LYS A 206 -6.77 23.75 7.53
C LYS A 206 -8.07 23.12 8.04
N SER A 207 -9.21 23.80 7.80
CA SER A 207 -10.51 23.22 8.10
C SER A 207 -10.89 22.13 7.08
N LEU A 208 -11.78 21.22 7.47
CA LEU A 208 -12.33 20.21 6.57
C LEU A 208 -13.01 20.84 5.34
N GLU A 209 -13.70 21.99 5.54
CA GLU A 209 -14.31 22.75 4.45
C GLU A 209 -13.25 23.24 3.43
N TRP A 210 -12.07 23.66 3.91
CA TRP A 210 -10.98 24.03 3.02
C TRP A 210 -10.52 22.85 2.17
N PHE A 211 -10.33 21.68 2.78
CA PHE A 211 -9.97 20.46 2.03
C PHE A 211 -11.05 20.13 1.00
N CYS A 212 -12.32 20.18 1.36
CA CYS A 212 -13.43 19.93 0.45
C CYS A 212 -13.43 20.87 -0.77
N LYS A 213 -13.16 22.17 -0.56
CA LYS A 213 -13.24 23.18 -1.63
C LYS A 213 -11.97 23.24 -2.49
N MET A 214 -10.80 23.04 -1.89
CA MET A 214 -9.52 23.32 -2.54
C MET A 214 -8.87 22.11 -3.18
N VAL A 215 -9.14 20.90 -2.69
CA VAL A 215 -8.44 19.71 -3.19
C VAL A 215 -9.35 18.65 -3.76
N THR A 216 -10.68 18.79 -3.69
CA THR A 216 -11.60 17.88 -4.37
C THR A 216 -12.08 18.46 -5.69
N MET A 217 -12.30 17.59 -6.66
CA MET A 217 -12.77 17.95 -8.01
C MET A 217 -13.87 16.98 -8.47
N GLN A 218 -14.68 17.39 -9.43
CA GLN A 218 -15.61 16.48 -10.10
C GLN A 218 -14.92 15.78 -11.26
N VAL A 219 -15.19 14.49 -11.39
CA VAL A 219 -14.77 13.69 -12.53
C VAL A 219 -15.41 14.21 -13.81
N PRO A 220 -14.61 14.50 -14.86
CA PRO A 220 -15.10 15.06 -16.11
C PRO A 220 -15.92 14.04 -16.95
N PRO A 221 -16.68 14.51 -17.97
CA PRO A 221 -17.63 13.69 -18.73
C PRO A 221 -17.04 12.51 -19.51
N ASN A 222 -15.74 12.53 -19.77
CA ASN A 222 -15.05 11.48 -20.54
C ASN A 222 -14.69 10.23 -19.72
N TYR A 223 -15.07 10.18 -18.44
CA TYR A 223 -14.84 9.02 -17.58
C TYR A 223 -16.16 8.38 -17.11
N PRO A 224 -16.17 7.07 -16.85
CA PRO A 224 -17.37 6.38 -16.35
C PRO A 224 -17.92 6.98 -15.04
N GLY A 225 -17.04 7.47 -14.17
CA GLY A 225 -17.40 8.10 -12.89
C GLY A 225 -17.79 9.57 -13.00
N HIS A 226 -18.17 10.07 -14.19
CA HIS A 226 -18.56 11.46 -14.40
C HIS A 226 -19.48 11.98 -13.30
N GLY A 227 -19.17 13.17 -12.77
CA GLY A 227 -19.91 13.82 -11.70
C GLY A 227 -19.54 13.38 -10.28
N ARG A 228 -18.82 12.27 -10.09
CA ARG A 228 -18.29 11.86 -8.81
C ARG A 228 -17.28 12.89 -8.28
N LYS A 229 -17.31 13.20 -7.01
CA LYS A 229 -16.26 13.99 -6.36
C LYS A 229 -15.07 13.08 -6.01
N VAL A 230 -13.88 13.55 -6.34
CA VAL A 230 -12.62 12.83 -6.07
C VAL A 230 -11.56 13.76 -5.50
N TYR A 231 -10.63 13.20 -4.75
CA TYR A 231 -9.33 13.80 -4.51
C TYR A 231 -8.39 13.30 -5.61
N PRO A 232 -8.02 14.17 -6.57
CA PRO A 232 -7.28 13.74 -7.75
C PRO A 232 -5.89 13.22 -7.44
N GLY A 233 -5.49 12.15 -8.15
CA GLY A 233 -4.17 11.54 -7.99
C GLY A 233 -3.02 12.50 -8.25
N PHE A 234 -3.15 13.41 -9.21
CA PHE A 234 -2.09 14.40 -9.50
C PHE A 234 -1.87 15.41 -8.35
N LEU A 235 -2.92 15.77 -7.59
CA LEU A 235 -2.77 16.62 -6.39
C LEU A 235 -2.14 15.84 -5.24
N GLN A 236 -2.52 14.58 -5.06
CA GLN A 236 -1.89 13.69 -4.09
C GLN A 236 -0.40 13.56 -4.36
N LEU A 237 -0.04 13.30 -5.62
CA LEU A 237 1.34 13.18 -6.07
C LEU A 237 2.12 14.47 -5.84
N ALA A 238 1.54 15.64 -6.16
CA ALA A 238 2.17 16.94 -5.91
C ALA A 238 2.47 17.11 -4.41
N GLY A 239 1.57 16.69 -3.52
CA GLY A 239 1.78 16.65 -2.07
C GLY A 239 2.97 15.78 -1.68
N PHE A 240 3.01 14.52 -2.13
CA PHE A 240 4.12 13.60 -1.83
C PHE A 240 5.48 14.07 -2.37
N VAL A 241 5.52 14.58 -3.58
CA VAL A 241 6.75 15.13 -4.17
C VAL A 241 7.26 16.34 -3.38
N SER A 242 6.34 17.21 -2.91
CA SER A 242 6.71 18.40 -2.15
C SER A 242 7.36 18.11 -0.80
N LEU A 243 7.04 16.97 -0.18
CA LEU A 243 7.65 16.55 1.09
C LEU A 243 9.15 16.30 0.97
N ASN A 244 9.61 15.85 -0.21
CA ASN A 244 11.00 15.47 -0.46
C ASN A 244 11.51 15.98 -1.83
N LEU A 245 11.16 17.21 -2.19
CA LEU A 245 11.41 17.79 -3.52
C LEU A 245 12.88 17.66 -3.97
N PHE A 246 13.84 18.00 -3.12
CA PHE A 246 15.25 17.91 -3.47
C PHE A 246 15.70 16.48 -3.77
N ARG A 247 15.23 15.51 -3.01
CA ARG A 247 15.51 14.09 -3.25
C ARG A 247 14.98 13.64 -4.61
N HIS A 248 13.80 14.11 -5.02
CA HIS A 248 13.25 13.80 -6.34
C HIS A 248 14.05 14.47 -7.46
N ILE A 249 14.50 15.71 -7.27
CA ILE A 249 15.39 16.40 -8.21
C ILE A 249 16.70 15.61 -8.35
N ASP A 250 17.36 15.28 -7.26
CA ASP A 250 18.62 14.52 -7.25
C ASP A 250 18.47 13.18 -7.97
N SER A 251 17.38 12.46 -7.71
CA SER A 251 17.10 11.18 -8.38
C SER A 251 16.93 11.32 -9.89
N HIS A 252 16.32 12.39 -10.38
CA HIS A 252 16.18 12.64 -11.82
C HIS A 252 17.51 13.09 -12.46
N LEU A 253 18.33 13.85 -11.74
CA LEU A 253 19.68 14.18 -12.17
C LEU A 253 20.58 12.93 -12.24
N GLU A 254 20.47 12.05 -11.24
CA GLU A 254 21.18 10.77 -11.23
C GLU A 254 20.72 9.87 -12.39
N LEU A 255 19.41 9.81 -12.66
CA LEU A 255 18.87 9.11 -13.82
C LEU A 255 19.49 9.63 -15.12
N TRP A 256 19.55 10.96 -15.30
CA TRP A 256 20.17 11.56 -16.46
C TRP A 256 21.66 11.20 -16.59
N GLN A 257 22.41 11.26 -15.50
CA GLN A 257 23.82 10.86 -15.47
C GLN A 257 24.01 9.39 -15.83
N ASN A 258 23.18 8.49 -15.28
CA ASN A 258 23.22 7.06 -15.59
C ASN A 258 22.96 6.80 -17.08
N LEU A 259 21.98 7.49 -17.68
CA LEU A 259 21.70 7.40 -19.12
C LEU A 259 22.88 7.92 -19.95
N LEU A 260 23.51 9.05 -19.56
CA LEU A 260 24.70 9.60 -20.22
C LEU A 260 25.91 8.66 -20.14
N ASN A 261 26.03 7.89 -19.06
CA ASN A 261 27.12 6.96 -18.83
C ASN A 261 26.83 5.55 -19.38
N CYS A 262 25.68 5.34 -20.05
CA CYS A 262 25.20 4.03 -20.51
C CYS A 262 25.05 3.00 -19.37
N ASP A 263 24.87 3.46 -18.10
CA ASP A 263 24.56 2.58 -16.97
C ASP A 263 23.04 2.29 -16.93
N TYR A 264 22.62 1.51 -17.94
CA TYR A 264 21.20 1.21 -18.13
C TYR A 264 20.59 0.42 -16.97
N GLN A 265 21.39 -0.33 -16.23
CA GLN A 265 20.89 -1.10 -15.07
C GLN A 265 20.44 -0.18 -13.95
N LYS A 266 21.22 0.84 -13.60
CA LYS A 266 20.82 1.84 -12.60
C LYS A 266 19.70 2.72 -13.11
N ALA A 267 19.78 3.16 -14.38
CA ALA A 267 18.73 3.94 -15.00
C ALA A 267 17.37 3.20 -14.95
N ASP A 268 17.34 1.92 -15.31
CA ASP A 268 16.13 1.10 -15.32
C ASP A 268 15.53 0.94 -13.92
N HIS A 269 16.36 0.79 -12.89
CA HIS A 269 15.89 0.76 -11.50
C HIS A 269 15.15 2.04 -11.10
N THR A 270 15.72 3.21 -11.42
CA THR A 270 15.11 4.51 -11.17
C THR A 270 13.82 4.70 -12.00
N ILE A 271 13.86 4.28 -13.26
CA ILE A 271 12.70 4.32 -14.17
C ILE A 271 11.54 3.50 -13.59
N LYS A 272 11.77 2.25 -13.21
CA LYS A 272 10.75 1.37 -12.64
C LYS A 272 10.14 1.92 -11.34
N PHE A 273 10.98 2.49 -10.48
CA PHE A 273 10.48 3.15 -9.28
C PHE A 273 9.52 4.31 -9.62
N TYR A 274 9.90 5.19 -10.54
CA TYR A 274 9.05 6.33 -10.91
C TYR A 274 7.85 5.94 -11.77
N ASP A 275 7.88 4.82 -12.50
CA ASP A 275 6.69 4.30 -13.19
C ASP A 275 5.58 3.91 -12.21
N GLU A 276 5.94 3.37 -11.04
CA GLU A 276 5.01 3.12 -9.94
C GLU A 276 4.62 4.41 -9.19
N TYR A 277 5.63 5.20 -8.82
CA TYR A 277 5.45 6.38 -7.97
C TYR A 277 4.62 7.49 -8.65
N LEU A 278 4.72 7.63 -9.97
CA LEU A 278 3.98 8.64 -10.73
C LEU A 278 2.60 8.15 -11.21
N ALA A 279 2.31 6.85 -11.08
CA ALA A 279 1.00 6.28 -11.38
C ALA A 279 0.06 6.47 -10.18
N ALA A 280 -0.36 7.71 -9.94
CA ALA A 280 -1.29 8.05 -8.87
C ALA A 280 -2.74 7.92 -9.31
N MET A 281 -3.60 7.46 -8.39
CA MET A 281 -5.02 7.21 -8.65
C MET A 281 -5.93 8.24 -7.98
N ASP A 282 -7.06 8.55 -8.61
CA ASP A 282 -8.11 9.36 -8.02
C ASP A 282 -8.82 8.59 -6.89
N MET A 283 -8.95 9.22 -5.73
CA MET A 283 -9.60 8.66 -4.55
C MET A 283 -10.98 9.28 -4.33
N PRO A 284 -12.01 8.52 -3.88
CA PRO A 284 -13.31 9.10 -3.52
C PRO A 284 -13.15 10.23 -2.50
N ALA A 285 -13.78 11.37 -2.75
CA ALA A 285 -13.65 12.56 -1.89
C ALA A 285 -14.20 12.30 -0.49
N GLU A 286 -15.27 11.52 -0.36
CA GLU A 286 -15.90 11.15 0.89
C GLU A 286 -14.91 10.39 1.79
N PHE A 287 -14.25 9.39 1.25
CA PHE A 287 -13.23 8.61 1.97
C PHE A 287 -12.03 9.48 2.38
N TYR A 288 -11.57 10.35 1.47
CA TYR A 288 -10.47 11.26 1.75
C TYR A 288 -10.81 12.23 2.88
N LEU A 289 -11.96 12.92 2.80
CA LEU A 289 -12.38 13.92 3.79
C LEU A 289 -12.62 13.29 5.16
N GLN A 290 -13.24 12.12 5.20
CA GLN A 290 -13.43 11.38 6.46
C GLN A 290 -12.10 10.91 7.04
N THR A 291 -11.13 10.50 6.20
CA THR A 291 -9.77 10.19 6.67
C THR A 291 -9.08 11.43 7.26
N ILE A 292 -9.18 12.60 6.63
CA ILE A 292 -8.63 13.85 7.19
C ILE A 292 -9.27 14.16 8.54
N ASP A 293 -10.59 14.11 8.62
CA ASP A 293 -11.32 14.43 9.86
C ASP A 293 -11.01 13.41 10.96
N GLU A 294 -11.36 12.15 10.76
CA GLU A 294 -11.34 11.12 11.80
C GLU A 294 -9.93 10.70 12.24
N VAL A 295 -8.98 10.62 11.28
CA VAL A 295 -7.63 10.14 11.57
C VAL A 295 -6.69 11.26 11.97
N PHE A 296 -6.72 12.39 11.23
CA PHE A 296 -5.71 13.44 11.38
C PHE A 296 -6.18 14.67 12.17
N GLN A 297 -7.49 14.96 12.24
CA GLN A 297 -8.00 16.11 13.01
C GLN A 297 -8.61 15.68 14.34
N GLN A 298 -9.50 14.70 14.35
CA GLN A 298 -10.19 14.23 15.56
C GLN A 298 -9.41 13.12 16.29
N PHE A 299 -8.55 12.36 15.58
CA PHE A 299 -7.82 11.19 16.12
C PHE A 299 -8.79 10.17 16.75
N SER A 300 -9.91 9.93 16.09
CA SER A 300 -11.07 9.27 16.67
C SER A 300 -10.79 7.85 17.13
N LEU A 301 -10.05 7.06 16.33
CA LEU A 301 -9.65 5.70 16.72
C LEU A 301 -8.80 5.72 18.00
N ALA A 302 -7.76 6.56 18.02
CA ALA A 302 -6.83 6.65 19.15
C ALA A 302 -7.49 7.21 20.44
N ARG A 303 -8.58 7.95 20.30
CA ARG A 303 -9.38 8.47 21.40
C ARG A 303 -10.54 7.55 21.81
N GLY A 304 -10.75 6.43 21.09
CA GLY A 304 -11.88 5.53 21.32
C GLY A 304 -13.23 6.16 20.97
N LYS A 305 -13.26 7.04 19.97
CA LYS A 305 -14.44 7.78 19.52
C LYS A 305 -14.87 7.44 18.10
N LEU A 306 -14.08 6.62 17.39
CA LEU A 306 -14.42 6.21 16.03
C LEU A 306 -15.71 5.41 16.04
N VAL A 307 -16.61 5.72 15.11
CA VAL A 307 -17.89 5.05 14.90
C VAL A 307 -17.96 4.65 13.44
N SER A 308 -18.42 3.44 13.13
CA SER A 308 -18.73 2.98 11.79
C SER A 308 -20.19 2.51 11.74
N GLU A 309 -21.00 3.07 10.85
CA GLU A 309 -22.45 2.79 10.72
C GLU A 309 -23.18 2.79 12.09
N GLN A 310 -22.94 3.80 12.91
CA GLN A 310 -23.46 3.94 14.27
C GLN A 310 -22.96 2.86 15.27
N ARG A 311 -22.01 1.99 14.86
CA ARG A 311 -21.37 1.01 15.73
C ARG A 311 -20.06 1.57 16.30
N PRO A 312 -19.94 1.79 17.62
CA PRO A 312 -18.70 2.28 18.21
C PRO A 312 -17.57 1.24 18.06
N ILE A 313 -16.41 1.74 17.65
CA ILE A 313 -15.20 0.94 17.51
C ILE A 313 -14.45 0.93 18.84
N ASP A 314 -14.38 -0.22 19.50
CA ASP A 314 -13.59 -0.41 20.73
C ASP A 314 -12.51 -1.46 20.49
N LEU A 315 -11.27 -1.04 20.41
CA LEU A 315 -10.12 -1.93 20.16
C LEU A 315 -9.87 -2.94 21.29
N LYS A 316 -10.51 -2.77 22.46
CA LYS A 316 -10.52 -3.75 23.55
C LYS A 316 -11.31 -5.01 23.21
N ASN A 317 -12.20 -4.97 22.21
CA ASN A 317 -12.91 -6.14 21.74
C ASN A 317 -11.97 -7.18 21.11
N ILE A 318 -10.79 -6.74 20.64
CA ILE A 318 -9.82 -7.63 20.01
C ILE A 318 -9.07 -8.39 21.10
N THR A 319 -9.26 -9.69 21.17
CA THR A 319 -8.69 -10.57 22.21
C THR A 319 -7.93 -11.77 21.63
N LYS A 320 -8.28 -12.21 20.40
CA LYS A 320 -7.79 -13.46 19.81
C LYS A 320 -6.93 -13.25 18.55
N CYS A 321 -6.83 -12.04 18.02
CA CYS A 321 -6.03 -11.70 16.86
C CYS A 321 -4.64 -11.19 17.33
N ALA A 322 -3.57 -11.87 16.96
CA ALA A 322 -2.22 -11.44 17.30
C ALA A 322 -1.85 -10.14 16.55
N LEU A 323 -1.02 -9.29 17.16
CA LEU A 323 -0.69 -7.97 16.64
C LEU A 323 0.83 -7.77 16.46
N LEU A 324 1.25 -7.46 15.24
CA LEU A 324 2.59 -6.99 14.94
C LEU A 324 2.54 -5.55 14.42
N GLY A 325 3.21 -4.63 15.11
CA GLY A 325 3.44 -3.26 14.65
C GLY A 325 4.83 -3.12 14.03
N ILE A 326 4.92 -2.55 12.83
CA ILE A 326 6.18 -2.29 12.11
C ILE A 326 6.28 -0.81 11.78
N GLU A 327 7.42 -0.18 12.11
CA GLU A 327 7.70 1.22 11.82
C GLU A 327 9.10 1.39 11.21
N GLY A 328 9.27 2.42 10.39
CA GLY A 328 10.57 2.88 9.93
C GLY A 328 11.12 3.99 10.82
N GLU A 329 12.42 3.92 11.16
CA GLU A 329 13.06 4.94 12.00
C GLU A 329 13.03 6.34 11.36
N LEU A 330 13.11 6.40 10.03
CA LEU A 330 13.15 7.64 9.23
C LEU A 330 11.84 7.86 8.46
N ASP A 331 10.73 7.31 8.95
CA ASP A 331 9.42 7.49 8.31
C ASP A 331 8.92 8.92 8.55
N ASP A 332 8.81 9.68 7.47
CA ASP A 332 8.38 11.08 7.42
C ASP A 332 6.88 11.27 7.11
N ILE A 333 6.15 10.16 6.92
CA ILE A 333 4.69 10.14 6.69
C ILE A 333 3.96 9.66 7.95
N ALA A 334 4.32 8.48 8.47
CA ALA A 334 3.79 7.93 9.71
C ALA A 334 4.94 7.67 10.70
N ALA A 335 5.32 8.69 11.44
CA ALA A 335 6.50 8.67 12.29
C ALA A 335 6.42 7.63 13.42
N VAL A 336 7.59 7.33 13.96
CA VAL A 336 7.78 6.39 15.07
C VAL A 336 6.84 6.68 16.24
N GLY A 337 6.09 5.66 16.64
CA GLY A 337 5.09 5.73 17.71
C GLY A 337 3.65 5.77 17.21
N GLN A 338 3.40 6.19 15.97
CA GLN A 338 2.05 6.27 15.42
C GLN A 338 1.44 4.87 15.25
N THR A 339 2.13 3.95 14.59
CA THR A 339 1.68 2.55 14.45
C THR A 339 1.80 1.79 15.77
N LYS A 340 2.89 2.00 16.51
CA LYS A 340 3.15 1.39 17.82
C LYS A 340 2.02 1.62 18.82
N ALA A 341 1.28 2.73 18.70
CA ALA A 341 0.13 3.03 19.55
C ALA A 341 -0.91 1.90 19.58
N ALA A 342 -1.07 1.14 18.49
CA ALA A 342 -1.98 0.01 18.41
C ALA A 342 -1.75 -1.03 19.53
N LEU A 343 -0.48 -1.29 19.89
CA LEU A 343 -0.16 -2.28 20.93
C LEU A 343 -0.76 -1.90 22.30
N LYS A 344 -0.81 -0.60 22.59
CA LYS A 344 -1.42 -0.09 23.83
C LYS A 344 -2.94 0.00 23.73
N LEU A 345 -3.45 0.42 22.58
CA LEU A 345 -4.89 0.60 22.34
C LEU A 345 -5.63 -0.75 22.34
N CYS A 346 -5.04 -1.79 21.76
CA CYS A 346 -5.55 -3.17 21.81
C CYS A 346 -5.14 -3.83 23.14
N SER A 347 -5.59 -3.25 24.26
CA SER A 347 -5.14 -3.63 25.62
C SER A 347 -5.51 -5.07 26.03
N ASN A 348 -6.56 -5.63 25.45
CA ASN A 348 -7.06 -6.97 25.78
C ASN A 348 -6.40 -8.09 24.96
N ILE A 349 -5.55 -7.77 23.98
CA ILE A 349 -4.68 -8.77 23.37
C ILE A 349 -3.59 -9.13 24.39
N PRO A 350 -3.36 -10.44 24.67
CA PRO A 350 -2.26 -10.87 25.54
C PRO A 350 -0.90 -10.37 25.07
N GLU A 351 0.00 -10.00 26.00
CA GLU A 351 1.34 -9.51 25.63
C GLU A 351 2.16 -10.54 24.82
N SER A 352 1.95 -11.84 25.07
CA SER A 352 2.56 -12.92 24.27
C SER A 352 2.12 -12.95 22.80
N MET A 353 1.03 -12.27 22.47
CA MET A 353 0.48 -12.16 21.11
C MET A 353 0.78 -10.79 20.48
N LYS A 354 1.58 -9.95 21.13
CA LYS A 354 1.99 -8.64 20.63
C LYS A 354 3.47 -8.63 20.30
N LYS A 355 3.83 -8.10 19.13
CA LYS A 355 5.22 -7.84 18.74
C LYS A 355 5.35 -6.44 18.14
N TYR A 356 6.53 -5.86 18.29
CA TYR A 356 6.89 -4.57 17.69
C TYR A 356 8.25 -4.66 17.03
N HIS A 357 8.36 -4.12 15.82
CA HIS A 357 9.61 -4.02 15.07
C HIS A 357 9.84 -2.58 14.60
N LEU A 358 10.98 -1.99 14.97
CA LEU A 358 11.46 -0.73 14.43
C LEU A 358 12.61 -1.01 13.46
N GLN A 359 12.38 -0.73 12.17
CA GLN A 359 13.42 -0.90 11.17
C GLN A 359 14.33 0.32 11.11
N LYS A 360 15.56 0.18 11.61
CA LYS A 360 16.58 1.25 11.59
C LYS A 360 16.92 1.67 10.16
N GLY A 361 17.05 2.99 9.99
CA GLY A 361 17.42 3.64 8.74
C GLY A 361 16.40 3.44 7.59
N ALA A 362 15.18 2.92 7.84
CA ALA A 362 14.13 2.84 6.84
C ALA A 362 13.23 4.07 6.91
N GLY A 363 12.97 4.69 5.77
CA GLY A 363 11.87 5.64 5.57
C GLY A 363 10.56 4.90 5.25
N HIS A 364 9.49 5.64 4.97
CA HIS A 364 8.15 5.09 4.76
C HIS A 364 8.12 3.93 3.75
N TYR A 365 8.65 4.13 2.55
CA TYR A 365 8.67 3.07 1.52
C TYR A 365 9.59 1.90 1.89
N GLY A 366 10.61 2.13 2.71
CA GLY A 366 11.58 1.12 3.15
C GLY A 366 11.00 0.09 4.12
N VAL A 367 9.79 0.33 4.69
CA VAL A 367 9.14 -0.66 5.57
C VAL A 367 8.40 -1.74 4.81
N PHE A 368 8.10 -1.55 3.51
CA PHE A 368 7.37 -2.53 2.70
C PHE A 368 8.04 -2.85 1.36
N SER A 369 9.18 -2.23 1.04
CA SER A 369 9.91 -2.51 -0.20
C SER A 369 11.42 -2.33 -0.05
N GLY A 370 12.19 -2.87 -1.02
CA GLY A 370 13.63 -2.73 -1.10
C GLY A 370 14.42 -3.66 -0.19
N SER A 371 15.74 -3.44 -0.14
CA SER A 371 16.67 -4.36 0.52
C SER A 371 16.43 -4.53 2.02
N LYS A 372 16.09 -3.46 2.73
CA LYS A 372 15.81 -3.52 4.18
C LYS A 372 14.55 -4.31 4.48
N PHE A 373 13.50 -4.12 3.69
CA PHE A 373 12.29 -4.93 3.79
C PHE A 373 12.61 -6.42 3.62
N LYS A 374 13.28 -6.77 2.51
CA LYS A 374 13.66 -8.15 2.22
C LYS A 374 14.51 -8.79 3.30
N GLN A 375 15.56 -8.11 3.75
CA GLN A 375 16.56 -8.69 4.65
C GLN A 375 16.12 -8.75 6.11
N PHE A 376 15.35 -7.77 6.59
CA PHE A 376 15.07 -7.61 8.01
C PHE A 376 13.59 -7.72 8.37
N ILE A 377 12.69 -7.24 7.52
CA ILE A 377 11.25 -7.19 7.84
C ILE A 377 10.54 -8.47 7.41
N VAL A 378 10.82 -8.99 6.22
CA VAL A 378 10.23 -10.26 5.73
C VAL A 378 10.45 -11.42 6.71
N PRO A 379 11.65 -11.66 7.28
CA PRO A 379 11.85 -12.70 8.30
C PRO A 379 10.99 -12.51 9.55
N VAL A 380 10.79 -11.27 9.98
CA VAL A 380 9.93 -10.94 11.14
C VAL A 380 8.48 -11.25 10.84
N ILE A 381 7.98 -10.85 9.67
CA ILE A 381 6.61 -11.13 9.20
C ILE A 381 6.39 -12.65 9.10
N LYS A 382 7.32 -13.35 8.43
CA LYS A 382 7.28 -14.81 8.29
C LYS A 382 7.19 -15.50 9.64
N SER A 383 8.13 -15.22 10.56
CA SER A 383 8.11 -15.82 11.89
C SER A 383 6.81 -15.53 12.61
N PHE A 384 6.32 -14.29 12.56
CA PHE A 384 5.09 -13.91 13.23
C PHE A 384 3.85 -14.65 12.68
N ILE A 385 3.70 -14.74 11.36
CA ILE A 385 2.62 -15.51 10.74
C ILE A 385 2.67 -16.97 11.18
N TYR A 386 3.83 -17.61 11.10
CA TYR A 386 3.99 -19.03 11.45
C TYR A 386 3.81 -19.30 12.95
N ASP A 387 4.12 -18.34 13.83
CA ASP A 387 3.89 -18.45 15.28
C ASP A 387 2.38 -18.51 15.61
N PHE A 388 1.53 -17.88 14.77
CA PHE A 388 0.09 -17.77 14.99
C PHE A 388 -0.77 -18.47 13.93
N ASP A 389 -0.18 -19.25 13.02
CA ASP A 389 -0.93 -20.03 12.05
C ASP A 389 -1.53 -21.30 12.70
N GLN A 390 -2.86 -21.28 12.92
CA GLN A 390 -3.57 -22.37 13.57
C GLN A 390 -3.57 -23.69 12.77
N ALA A 391 -3.34 -23.63 11.46
CA ALA A 391 -3.21 -24.83 10.63
C ALA A 391 -1.97 -25.66 11.02
N ASN A 392 -0.90 -25.01 11.46
CA ASN A 392 0.34 -25.68 11.89
C ASN A 392 0.26 -26.30 13.32
N PHE A 393 -0.68 -25.87 14.17
CA PHE A 393 -0.86 -26.47 15.49
C PHE A 393 -1.38 -27.90 15.46
N LYS A 394 -1.90 -28.39 14.32
CA LYS A 394 -2.35 -29.77 14.13
C LYS A 394 -1.28 -30.75 13.64
N GLN A 395 -0.07 -30.26 13.29
CA GLN A 395 1.06 -31.14 12.98
C GLN A 395 2.01 -31.21 14.19
N PRO A 396 2.36 -32.41 14.70
CA PRO A 396 3.35 -32.51 15.76
C PRO A 396 4.67 -31.94 15.24
N LYS A 397 5.28 -31.02 16.02
CA LYS A 397 6.60 -30.47 15.73
C LYS A 397 7.55 -31.64 15.47
N ALA A 398 8.01 -31.80 14.23
CA ALA A 398 9.11 -32.69 13.92
C ALA A 398 10.29 -32.27 14.81
N LYS A 399 10.73 -33.14 15.71
CA LYS A 399 11.89 -32.93 16.53
C LYS A 399 13.07 -32.69 15.58
N MET A 400 13.63 -31.46 15.59
CA MET A 400 14.96 -31.26 15.04
C MET A 400 15.90 -32.17 15.85
N VAL A 401 16.47 -33.15 15.18
CA VAL A 401 17.61 -33.94 15.64
C VAL A 401 18.87 -33.22 15.18
#